data_52e508de9a6e073819e217ec37f5109f
#
_entry.id   52e508de9a6e073819e217ec37f5109f
#
_cell.length_a   1.000
_cell.length_b   1.000
_cell.length_c   1.000
_cell.angle_alpha   90.00
_cell.angle_beta   90.00
_cell.angle_gamma   90.00
#
_symmetry.space_group_name_H-M   'P 1'
#
loop_
_entity.id
_entity.type
_entity.pdbx_description
1 polymer ?
#
loop_
_entity_poly.entity_id
_entity_poly.type
_entity_poly.pdbx_seq_one_letter_code
_entity_poly.pdbx_strand_id
1 'polypeptide(L)'
;MNRISSLALCLSLLWLGGCGTLPGTQSRSGIPARGEPFMRTSPAEVAASPTLRRLANEAALLQPLTQSDLTRRFLDATSSLPRIAPRTAYVYEMTREYYSPAARNALPEPRRSQLTETQLDEFRYYFTKYGSPLAYIRALEFASDQNFRDVAGKRILDFGYGSIGHLRLLASLGAQVTGVDPDSYLAALYTDSADTGTVPPAAGASRRSRGSITLVQGHWPKDTKVIEQVGRGYDLILSKNTLKRGYVKPERKVEDKRQLIDLRVSDQVFLTTIYNTLAPGGKLVIYNLHPRAATARERYKPMADGRSPFSREQFEKAGLQVVAFDAEDHAAVRKMGRLLKWDQNEKGETIDDLDNNLFALVTVVVRPAR
;
A
#
# COMPACT_ATOMS: atom_id res chain seq x y z
N MET A 1 -0.24 32.45 15.03
CA MET A 1 -0.71 31.21 15.65
C MET A 1 -1.31 30.35 14.52
N ASN A 2 -0.47 29.54 13.88
CA ASN A 2 -0.89 28.72 12.74
C ASN A 2 -1.31 27.34 13.27
N ARG A 3 -2.61 27.09 13.31
CA ARG A 3 -3.15 25.75 13.54
C ARG A 3 -2.99 24.95 12.26
N ILE A 4 -2.11 23.95 12.28
CA ILE A 4 -1.95 22.97 11.22
C ILE A 4 -3.08 21.96 11.37
N SER A 5 -3.94 21.88 10.36
CA SER A 5 -5.06 20.93 10.34
C SER A 5 -4.53 19.48 10.40
N SER A 6 -5.12 18.66 11.27
CA SER A 6 -4.67 17.29 11.55
C SER A 6 -4.74 16.34 10.34
N LEU A 7 -5.53 16.64 9.31
CA LEU A 7 -5.49 15.88 8.05
C LEU A 7 -4.13 16.03 7.36
N ALA A 8 -3.47 17.19 7.52
CA ALA A 8 -2.10 17.39 7.08
C ALA A 8 -1.10 16.51 7.85
N LEU A 9 -1.41 16.16 9.10
CA LEU A 9 -0.56 15.28 9.91
C LEU A 9 -0.66 13.81 9.50
N CYS A 10 -1.84 13.33 9.10
CA CYS A 10 -2.03 11.97 8.58
C CYS A 10 -1.47 11.78 7.16
N LEU A 11 -1.37 12.86 6.37
CA LEU A 11 -0.87 12.84 5.00
C LEU A 11 0.58 13.33 4.87
N SER A 12 1.15 13.99 5.89
CA SER A 12 2.43 14.70 5.78
C SER A 12 3.65 13.97 6.39
N LEU A 13 3.48 12.78 6.99
CA LEU A 13 4.60 11.97 7.47
C LEU A 13 5.11 11.03 6.39
N LEU A 14 5.41 11.60 5.23
CA LEU A 14 6.06 10.91 4.14
C LEU A 14 7.58 11.01 4.25
N TRP A 15 8.17 9.85 4.29
CA TRP A 15 9.33 9.44 3.51
C TRP A 15 10.71 9.92 3.87
N LEU A 16 11.53 8.96 4.09
CA LEU A 16 12.98 9.07 3.91
C LEU A 16 13.60 7.73 3.54
N GLY A 17 13.73 7.49 2.25
CA GLY A 17 14.70 6.53 1.76
C GLY A 17 15.99 7.25 1.39
N GLY A 18 17.01 7.18 2.22
CA GLY A 18 18.36 7.58 1.85
C GLY A 18 19.02 6.47 1.03
N CYS A 19 19.57 6.79 -0.14
CA CYS A 19 20.41 5.88 -0.91
C CYS A 19 21.69 5.52 -0.16
N GLY A 20 21.77 4.30 0.34
CA GLY A 20 23.03 3.65 0.68
C GLY A 20 23.08 2.31 -0.04
N THR A 21 23.99 2.16 -1.00
CA THR A 21 24.29 0.87 -1.63
C THR A 21 24.95 -0.03 -0.61
N LEU A 22 24.25 -1.10 -0.20
CA LEU A 22 24.85 -2.17 0.60
C LEU A 22 25.53 -3.19 -0.32
N PRO A 23 26.72 -3.72 0.07
CA PRO A 23 27.36 -4.81 -0.64
C PRO A 23 26.53 -6.10 -0.56
N GLY A 24 26.46 -6.81 -1.67
CA GLY A 24 25.65 -7.99 -1.86
C GLY A 24 25.92 -9.11 -0.85
N THR A 25 24.89 -9.51 -0.15
CA THR A 25 24.85 -10.78 0.57
C THR A 25 24.35 -11.86 -0.38
N GLN A 26 25.21 -12.86 -0.62
CA GLN A 26 24.84 -14.07 -1.36
C GLN A 26 23.74 -14.82 -0.60
N SER A 27 22.58 -14.91 -1.22
CA SER A 27 21.48 -15.77 -0.78
C SER A 27 21.85 -17.23 -1.05
N ARG A 28 22.08 -18.00 -0.01
CA ARG A 28 22.03 -19.46 -0.09
C ARG A 28 20.56 -19.88 -0.19
N SER A 29 20.23 -20.56 -1.29
CA SER A 29 18.96 -21.26 -1.48
C SER A 29 18.85 -22.41 -0.49
N GLY A 30 18.24 -22.15 0.68
CA GLY A 30 17.79 -23.17 1.60
C GLY A 30 16.30 -23.36 1.43
N ILE A 31 15.86 -24.61 1.15
CA ILE A 31 14.45 -25.00 1.20
C ILE A 31 13.95 -24.70 2.63
N PRO A 32 12.90 -23.87 2.80
CA PRO A 32 12.41 -23.60 4.15
C PRO A 32 11.80 -24.85 4.75
N ALA A 33 12.18 -25.17 6.00
CA ALA A 33 11.55 -26.18 6.82
C ALA A 33 10.02 -25.92 6.86
N ARG A 34 9.22 -27.00 6.89
CA ARG A 34 7.77 -26.95 7.03
C ARG A 34 7.41 -26.06 8.22
N GLY A 35 6.92 -24.84 7.94
CA GLY A 35 6.40 -23.95 8.96
C GLY A 35 5.16 -24.58 9.63
N GLU A 36 5.03 -24.35 10.92
CA GLU A 36 3.84 -24.75 11.67
C GLU A 36 2.57 -24.17 11.02
N PRO A 37 1.44 -24.90 11.03
CA PRO A 37 0.21 -24.42 10.42
C PRO A 37 -0.27 -23.17 11.16
N PHE A 38 -0.45 -22.10 10.42
CA PHE A 38 -1.05 -20.85 10.88
C PHE A 38 -2.40 -21.15 11.56
N MET A 39 -2.48 -20.96 12.87
CA MET A 39 -3.75 -21.12 13.58
C MET A 39 -4.67 -19.95 13.26
N ARG A 40 -5.94 -20.23 12.95
CA ARG A 40 -6.97 -19.19 12.80
C ARG A 40 -7.15 -18.47 14.11
N THR A 41 -7.13 -17.14 14.08
CA THR A 41 -7.44 -16.32 15.25
C THR A 41 -8.86 -16.61 15.71
N SER A 42 -9.01 -16.97 16.95
CA SER A 42 -10.33 -17.24 17.52
C SER A 42 -11.10 -15.92 17.72
N PRO A 43 -12.46 -15.96 17.78
CA PRO A 43 -13.25 -14.76 18.11
C PRO A 43 -12.81 -14.09 19.43
N ALA A 44 -12.35 -14.89 20.40
CA ALA A 44 -11.83 -14.39 21.68
C ALA A 44 -10.50 -13.61 21.50
N GLU A 45 -9.62 -14.07 20.63
CA GLU A 45 -8.35 -13.37 20.32
C GLU A 45 -8.60 -12.06 19.58
N VAL A 46 -9.54 -12.05 18.63
CA VAL A 46 -9.98 -10.81 17.96
C VAL A 46 -10.56 -9.83 18.98
N ALA A 47 -11.39 -10.32 19.91
CA ALA A 47 -11.94 -9.50 20.98
C ALA A 47 -10.87 -8.94 21.93
N ALA A 48 -9.75 -9.64 22.11
CA ALA A 48 -8.64 -9.19 22.95
C ALA A 48 -7.71 -8.18 22.28
N SER A 49 -7.69 -8.09 20.93
CA SER A 49 -6.85 -7.15 20.19
C SER A 49 -7.58 -5.85 19.89
N PRO A 50 -7.11 -4.68 20.37
CA PRO A 50 -7.68 -3.39 20.02
C PRO A 50 -7.60 -3.10 18.51
N THR A 51 -6.51 -3.49 17.86
CA THR A 51 -6.27 -3.27 16.42
C THR A 51 -7.24 -4.11 15.57
N LEU A 52 -7.38 -5.40 15.86
CA LEU A 52 -8.29 -6.27 15.11
C LEU A 52 -9.77 -5.87 15.34
N ARG A 53 -10.13 -5.48 16.58
CA ARG A 53 -11.47 -4.93 16.85
C ARG A 53 -11.73 -3.67 16.04
N ARG A 54 -10.73 -2.77 15.98
CA ARG A 54 -10.84 -1.57 15.15
C ARG A 54 -11.08 -1.92 13.69
N LEU A 55 -10.30 -2.83 13.11
CA LEU A 55 -10.48 -3.28 11.73
C LEU A 55 -11.86 -3.91 11.49
N ALA A 56 -12.33 -4.76 12.41
CA ALA A 56 -13.66 -5.35 12.31
C ALA A 56 -14.77 -4.29 12.37
N ASN A 57 -14.65 -3.30 13.25
CA ASN A 57 -15.60 -2.18 13.35
C ASN A 57 -15.57 -1.31 12.09
N GLU A 58 -14.39 -0.94 11.60
CA GLU A 58 -14.24 -0.19 10.36
C GLU A 58 -14.83 -0.97 9.16
N ALA A 59 -14.61 -2.28 9.10
CA ALA A 59 -15.20 -3.13 8.06
C ALA A 59 -16.74 -3.09 8.11
N ALA A 60 -17.34 -3.24 9.28
CA ALA A 60 -18.79 -3.15 9.45
C ALA A 60 -19.35 -1.78 9.02
N LEU A 61 -18.67 -0.70 9.37
CA LEU A 61 -19.06 0.66 8.97
C LEU A 61 -18.95 0.87 7.45
N LEU A 62 -18.01 0.20 6.79
CA LEU A 62 -17.76 0.34 5.36
C LEU A 62 -18.64 -0.56 4.49
N GLN A 63 -19.26 -1.63 5.04
CA GLN A 63 -20.13 -2.54 4.30
C GLN A 63 -21.19 -1.83 3.44
N PRO A 64 -21.90 -0.80 3.93
CA PRO A 64 -22.90 -0.09 3.13
C PRO A 64 -22.33 0.70 1.94
N LEU A 65 -21.00 0.87 1.85
CA LEU A 65 -20.34 1.53 0.73
C LEU A 65 -19.92 0.59 -0.38
N THR A 66 -19.96 -0.72 -0.12
CA THR A 66 -19.55 -1.72 -1.11
C THR A 66 -20.63 -1.90 -2.18
N GLN A 67 -20.19 -1.98 -3.43
CA GLN A 67 -21.06 -2.19 -4.59
C GLN A 67 -20.85 -3.59 -5.19
N SER A 68 -19.66 -4.16 -5.01
CA SER A 68 -19.29 -5.46 -5.56
C SER A 68 -19.20 -6.56 -4.48
N ASP A 69 -19.39 -7.82 -4.88
CA ASP A 69 -19.17 -8.97 -3.99
C ASP A 69 -17.71 -9.09 -3.58
N LEU A 70 -16.79 -8.65 -4.42
CA LEU A 70 -15.37 -8.64 -4.11
C LEU A 70 -15.07 -7.77 -2.88
N THR A 71 -15.57 -6.55 -2.87
CA THR A 71 -15.30 -5.61 -1.77
C THR A 71 -16.04 -6.00 -0.49
N ARG A 72 -17.22 -6.57 -0.58
CA ARG A 72 -17.92 -7.17 0.58
C ARG A 72 -17.06 -8.27 1.21
N ARG A 73 -16.63 -9.25 0.41
CA ARG A 73 -15.75 -10.33 0.89
C ARG A 73 -14.42 -9.84 1.41
N PHE A 74 -13.87 -8.78 0.82
CA PHE A 74 -12.63 -8.15 1.30
C PHE A 74 -12.79 -7.59 2.71
N LEU A 75 -13.92 -6.92 3.01
CA LEU A 75 -14.23 -6.45 4.35
C LEU A 75 -14.50 -7.61 5.33
N ASP A 76 -15.24 -8.62 4.92
CA ASP A 76 -15.54 -9.81 5.75
C ASP A 76 -14.27 -10.58 6.15
N ALA A 77 -13.25 -10.55 5.29
CA ALA A 77 -11.97 -11.21 5.52
C ALA A 77 -11.20 -10.63 6.73
N THR A 78 -11.57 -9.46 7.24
CA THR A 78 -10.97 -8.88 8.47
C THR A 78 -11.08 -9.82 9.67
N SER A 79 -12.13 -10.64 9.73
CA SER A 79 -12.33 -11.65 10.78
C SER A 79 -11.29 -12.78 10.77
N SER A 80 -10.49 -12.90 9.72
CA SER A 80 -9.46 -13.94 9.56
C SER A 80 -8.03 -13.43 9.77
N LEU A 81 -7.86 -12.15 10.10
CA LEU A 81 -6.54 -11.58 10.34
C LEU A 81 -5.92 -12.13 11.62
N PRO A 82 -4.66 -12.59 11.60
CA PRO A 82 -3.99 -13.12 12.79
C PRO A 82 -3.60 -12.01 13.75
N ARG A 83 -3.54 -12.35 15.04
CA ARG A 83 -2.94 -11.49 16.06
C ARG A 83 -1.43 -11.42 15.87
N ILE A 84 -0.87 -10.23 16.02
CA ILE A 84 0.56 -9.97 15.82
C ILE A 84 1.18 -9.46 17.11
N ALA A 85 2.24 -10.12 17.56
CA ALA A 85 3.05 -9.63 18.66
C ALA A 85 3.87 -8.40 18.24
N PRO A 86 4.14 -7.45 19.15
CA PRO A 86 5.04 -6.35 18.88
C PRO A 86 6.41 -6.83 18.40
N ARG A 87 7.03 -6.07 17.50
CA ARG A 87 8.32 -6.38 16.88
C ARG A 87 9.34 -5.32 17.21
N THR A 88 10.55 -5.73 17.51
CA THR A 88 11.67 -4.82 17.69
C THR A 88 12.25 -4.41 16.34
N ALA A 89 12.45 -3.11 16.15
CA ALA A 89 13.23 -2.53 15.07
C ALA A 89 14.20 -1.50 15.62
N TYR A 90 15.17 -1.11 14.80
CA TYR A 90 16.16 -0.12 15.15
C TYR A 90 16.12 1.00 14.11
N VAL A 91 16.16 2.25 14.53
CA VAL A 91 16.07 3.41 13.65
C VAL A 91 17.32 4.27 13.76
N TYR A 92 17.84 4.68 12.62
CA TYR A 92 18.81 5.74 12.54
C TYR A 92 18.08 7.07 12.35
N GLU A 93 18.01 7.86 13.42
CA GLU A 93 17.14 9.04 13.48
C GLU A 93 17.44 10.11 12.43
N MET A 94 18.72 10.27 12.05
CA MET A 94 19.12 11.29 11.08
C MET A 94 18.54 11.08 9.68
N THR A 95 18.48 9.82 9.23
CA THR A 95 17.94 9.46 7.90
C THR A 95 16.60 8.77 7.98
N ARG A 96 16.18 8.35 9.16
CA ARG A 96 15.01 7.49 9.43
C ARG A 96 15.06 6.15 8.69
N GLU A 97 16.25 5.63 8.51
CA GLU A 97 16.44 4.26 8.05
C GLU A 97 16.15 3.28 9.19
N TYR A 98 15.37 2.26 8.87
CA TYR A 98 15.00 1.20 9.82
C TYR A 98 15.77 -0.07 9.53
N TYR A 99 16.09 -0.79 10.59
CA TYR A 99 16.82 -2.05 10.56
C TYR A 99 16.11 -3.08 11.42
N SER A 100 15.95 -4.30 10.90
CA SER A 100 15.56 -5.43 11.72
C SER A 100 16.69 -5.80 12.70
N PRO A 101 16.43 -6.60 13.75
CA PRO A 101 17.50 -7.10 14.64
C PRO A 101 18.64 -7.78 13.89
N ALA A 102 18.31 -8.60 12.89
CA ALA A 102 19.31 -9.29 12.06
C ALA A 102 20.15 -8.30 11.22
N ALA A 103 19.49 -7.33 10.57
CA ALA A 103 20.17 -6.30 9.78
C ALA A 103 21.07 -5.41 10.66
N ARG A 104 20.58 -5.01 11.86
CA ARG A 104 21.40 -4.26 12.83
C ARG A 104 22.65 -5.03 13.23
N ASN A 105 22.53 -6.31 13.51
CA ASN A 105 23.67 -7.15 13.96
C ASN A 105 24.75 -7.31 12.88
N ALA A 106 24.38 -7.16 11.60
CA ALA A 106 25.31 -7.19 10.48
C ALA A 106 26.08 -5.86 10.29
N LEU A 107 25.69 -4.77 10.98
CA LEU A 107 26.36 -3.49 10.88
C LEU A 107 27.64 -3.44 11.73
N PRO A 108 28.64 -2.64 11.33
CA PRO A 108 29.84 -2.36 12.16
C PRO A 108 29.43 -1.59 13.43
N GLU A 109 30.19 -1.80 14.53
CA GLU A 109 29.89 -1.21 15.85
C GLU A 109 29.62 0.30 15.85
N PRO A 110 30.41 1.15 15.16
CA PRO A 110 30.16 2.59 15.15
C PRO A 110 28.80 2.97 14.56
N ARG A 111 28.21 2.11 13.70
CA ARG A 111 26.88 2.33 13.16
C ARG A 111 25.81 1.78 14.07
N ARG A 112 26.05 0.60 14.68
CA ARG A 112 25.10 -0.02 15.62
C ARG A 112 24.80 0.86 16.82
N SER A 113 25.82 1.48 17.38
CA SER A 113 25.69 2.35 18.56
C SER A 113 24.89 3.63 18.32
N GLN A 114 24.66 4.02 17.04
CA GLN A 114 23.87 5.20 16.65
C GLN A 114 22.38 4.88 16.43
N LEU A 115 21.99 3.62 16.59
CA LEU A 115 20.62 3.20 16.34
C LEU A 115 19.80 3.22 17.63
N THR A 116 18.61 3.78 17.54
CA THR A 116 17.61 3.76 18.62
C THR A 116 16.68 2.57 18.45
N GLU A 117 16.47 1.82 19.51
CA GLU A 117 15.50 0.73 19.54
C GLU A 117 14.07 1.28 19.55
N THR A 118 13.17 0.66 18.81
CA THR A 118 11.74 0.99 18.78
C THR A 118 10.90 -0.27 18.69
N GLN A 119 9.70 -0.22 19.30
CA GLN A 119 8.72 -1.30 19.20
C GLN A 119 7.66 -0.95 18.17
N LEU A 120 7.42 -1.89 17.25
CA LEU A 120 6.41 -1.80 16.21
C LEU A 120 5.25 -2.72 16.58
N ASP A 121 4.14 -2.13 16.97
CA ASP A 121 2.95 -2.81 17.45
C ASP A 121 2.08 -3.36 16.31
N GLU A 122 1.03 -4.08 16.67
CA GLU A 122 0.06 -4.66 15.75
C GLU A 122 -0.66 -3.59 14.90
N PHE A 123 -0.85 -2.38 15.44
CA PHE A 123 -1.44 -1.28 14.69
C PHE A 123 -0.53 -0.89 13.52
N ARG A 124 0.77 -0.69 13.78
CA ARG A 124 1.76 -0.39 12.73
C ARG A 124 1.92 -1.53 11.73
N TYR A 125 1.63 -2.75 12.13
CA TYR A 125 1.68 -3.91 11.26
C TYR A 125 0.56 -3.90 10.20
N TYR A 126 -0.66 -3.57 10.60
CA TYR A 126 -1.84 -3.62 9.71
C TYR A 126 -2.18 -2.29 9.03
N PHE A 127 -1.98 -1.17 9.71
CA PHE A 127 -2.31 0.14 9.20
C PHE A 127 -1.12 0.76 8.48
N THR A 128 -1.40 1.48 7.39
CA THR A 128 -0.37 2.34 6.80
C THR A 128 -0.19 3.57 7.67
N LYS A 129 0.90 4.29 7.45
CA LYS A 129 1.08 5.66 7.99
C LYS A 129 -0.07 6.61 7.55
N TYR A 130 -0.84 6.19 6.56
CA TYR A 130 -1.86 7.01 5.87
C TYR A 130 -3.28 6.51 6.09
N GLY A 131 -3.48 5.57 6.99
CA GLY A 131 -4.79 5.13 7.40
C GLY A 131 -5.06 3.63 7.22
N SER A 132 -6.34 3.31 7.23
CA SER A 132 -6.83 1.95 7.23
C SER A 132 -6.51 1.19 5.93
N PRO A 133 -6.08 -0.09 6.03
CA PRO A 133 -5.96 -0.96 4.87
C PRO A 133 -7.31 -1.18 4.17
N LEU A 134 -8.42 -0.95 4.86
CA LEU A 134 -9.76 -1.12 4.30
C LEU A 134 -10.12 -0.04 3.28
N ALA A 135 -9.40 1.08 3.26
CA ALA A 135 -9.58 2.11 2.23
C ALA A 135 -9.25 1.65 0.80
N TYR A 136 -8.68 0.46 0.65
CA TYR A 136 -8.48 -0.18 -0.66
C TYR A 136 -9.78 -0.64 -1.31
N ILE A 137 -10.92 -0.68 -0.58
CA ILE A 137 -12.24 -1.00 -1.17
C ILE A 137 -12.53 -0.13 -2.39
N ARG A 138 -12.16 1.16 -2.37
CA ARG A 138 -12.44 2.05 -3.51
C ARG A 138 -11.66 1.65 -4.76
N ALA A 139 -10.35 1.37 -4.62
CA ALA A 139 -9.55 0.89 -5.75
C ALA A 139 -10.05 -0.46 -6.29
N LEU A 140 -10.52 -1.34 -5.39
CA LEU A 140 -11.08 -2.65 -5.75
C LEU A 140 -12.45 -2.52 -6.44
N GLU A 141 -13.30 -1.52 -6.07
CA GLU A 141 -14.54 -1.25 -6.83
C GLU A 141 -14.23 -0.87 -8.27
N PHE A 142 -13.30 0.04 -8.51
CA PHE A 142 -12.90 0.40 -9.86
C PHE A 142 -12.29 -0.76 -10.66
N ALA A 143 -11.59 -1.67 -9.99
CA ALA A 143 -11.14 -2.91 -10.63
C ALA A 143 -12.32 -3.82 -10.97
N SER A 144 -13.31 -3.94 -10.06
CA SER A 144 -14.51 -4.77 -10.23
C SER A 144 -15.40 -4.27 -11.36
N ASP A 145 -15.58 -2.96 -11.52
CA ASP A 145 -16.32 -2.34 -12.63
C ASP A 145 -15.72 -2.72 -13.99
N GLN A 146 -14.45 -3.08 -14.02
CA GLN A 146 -13.73 -3.59 -15.19
C GLN A 146 -13.68 -5.14 -15.24
N ASN A 147 -14.70 -5.83 -14.74
CA ASN A 147 -14.84 -7.28 -14.71
C ASN A 147 -13.81 -8.04 -13.84
N PHE A 148 -13.17 -7.37 -12.87
CA PHE A 148 -12.32 -8.02 -11.88
C PHE A 148 -13.15 -8.39 -10.64
N ARG A 149 -14.01 -9.42 -10.79
CA ARG A 149 -15.05 -9.77 -9.78
C ARG A 149 -14.61 -10.75 -8.71
N ASP A 150 -13.49 -11.43 -8.91
CA ASP A 150 -12.93 -12.39 -7.97
C ASP A 150 -11.41 -12.33 -7.98
N VAL A 151 -10.82 -12.58 -6.81
CA VAL A 151 -9.36 -12.59 -6.62
C VAL A 151 -8.80 -14.00 -6.47
N ALA A 152 -9.63 -15.03 -6.34
CA ALA A 152 -9.18 -16.40 -6.17
C ALA A 152 -8.34 -16.87 -7.37
N GLY A 153 -7.09 -17.25 -7.13
CA GLY A 153 -6.13 -17.65 -8.17
C GLY A 153 -5.55 -16.49 -8.98
N LYS A 154 -5.97 -15.24 -8.72
CA LYS A 154 -5.48 -14.06 -9.42
C LYS A 154 -4.15 -13.58 -8.86
N ARG A 155 -3.32 -13.04 -9.74
CA ARG A 155 -2.06 -12.38 -9.37
C ARG A 155 -2.27 -10.88 -9.23
N ILE A 156 -1.92 -10.34 -8.07
CA ILE A 156 -2.07 -8.92 -7.76
C ILE A 156 -0.71 -8.36 -7.35
N LEU A 157 -0.30 -7.23 -7.97
CA LEU A 157 0.86 -6.46 -7.58
C LEU A 157 0.39 -5.16 -6.93
N ASP A 158 0.93 -4.81 -5.77
CA ASP A 158 0.77 -3.48 -5.19
C ASP A 158 2.08 -2.71 -5.20
N PHE A 159 2.11 -1.61 -5.95
CA PHE A 159 3.25 -0.71 -6.09
C PHE A 159 3.21 0.37 -5.03
N GLY A 160 4.12 0.29 -4.07
CA GLY A 160 4.14 1.16 -2.89
C GLY A 160 3.08 0.72 -1.88
N TYR A 161 3.12 -0.56 -1.46
CA TYR A 161 2.07 -1.19 -0.67
C TYR A 161 1.89 -0.60 0.74
N GLY A 162 2.88 0.07 1.30
CA GLY A 162 2.82 0.82 2.56
C GLY A 162 2.46 0.02 3.83
N SER A 163 1.68 -1.06 3.72
CA SER A 163 1.43 -2.03 4.80
C SER A 163 0.92 -3.35 4.25
N ILE A 164 1.06 -4.42 5.04
CA ILE A 164 0.64 -5.77 4.65
C ILE A 164 -0.87 -6.01 4.82
N GLY A 165 -1.59 -5.13 5.53
CA GLY A 165 -2.97 -5.38 5.94
C GLY A 165 -3.89 -5.77 4.80
N HIS A 166 -3.99 -4.95 3.77
CA HIS A 166 -4.83 -5.23 2.58
C HIS A 166 -4.29 -6.40 1.75
N LEU A 167 -2.96 -6.61 1.70
CA LEU A 167 -2.37 -7.77 1.02
C LEU A 167 -2.82 -9.08 1.68
N ARG A 168 -2.86 -9.13 3.03
CA ARG A 168 -3.34 -10.29 3.78
C ARG A 168 -4.83 -10.56 3.52
N LEU A 169 -5.65 -9.52 3.47
CA LEU A 169 -7.08 -9.66 3.14
C LEU A 169 -7.26 -10.26 1.74
N LEU A 170 -6.57 -9.74 0.73
CA LEU A 170 -6.62 -10.27 -0.63
C LEU A 170 -6.11 -11.72 -0.72
N ALA A 171 -4.97 -12.01 -0.06
CA ALA A 171 -4.42 -13.36 -0.03
C ALA A 171 -5.33 -14.35 0.69
N SER A 172 -6.00 -13.95 1.79
CA SER A 172 -6.97 -14.81 2.48
C SER A 172 -8.21 -15.16 1.63
N LEU A 173 -8.50 -14.35 0.59
CA LEU A 173 -9.52 -14.63 -0.42
C LEU A 173 -8.98 -15.49 -1.58
N GLY A 174 -7.72 -15.90 -1.55
CA GLY A 174 -7.11 -16.80 -2.52
C GLY A 174 -6.24 -16.13 -3.59
N ALA A 175 -5.93 -14.83 -3.49
CA ALA A 175 -5.04 -14.13 -4.39
C ALA A 175 -3.56 -14.48 -4.16
N GLN A 176 -2.75 -14.45 -5.21
CA GLN A 176 -1.29 -14.42 -5.15
C GLN A 176 -0.85 -12.95 -5.19
N VAL A 177 -0.52 -12.40 -4.04
CA VAL A 177 -0.27 -10.97 -3.89
C VAL A 177 1.23 -10.69 -3.75
N THR A 178 1.73 -9.75 -4.52
CA THR A 178 3.09 -9.23 -4.41
C THR A 178 3.03 -7.77 -4.00
N GLY A 179 3.69 -7.39 -2.91
CA GLY A 179 3.93 -6.00 -2.54
C GLY A 179 5.36 -5.62 -2.92
N VAL A 180 5.56 -4.49 -3.59
CA VAL A 180 6.90 -3.94 -3.88
C VAL A 180 7.03 -2.53 -3.32
N ASP A 181 8.08 -2.29 -2.52
CA ASP A 181 8.32 -1.00 -1.87
C ASP A 181 9.82 -0.88 -1.49
N PRO A 182 10.48 0.27 -1.67
CA PRO A 182 11.86 0.48 -1.24
C PRO A 182 11.99 0.87 0.25
N ASP A 183 10.89 1.11 0.99
CA ASP A 183 10.92 1.61 2.35
C ASP A 183 11.58 0.62 3.32
N SER A 184 12.70 1.01 3.93
CA SER A 184 13.42 0.24 4.95
C SER A 184 12.56 -0.05 6.19
N TYR A 185 11.57 0.80 6.49
CA TYR A 185 10.61 0.57 7.57
C TYR A 185 9.82 -0.73 7.36
N LEU A 186 9.31 -0.95 6.14
CA LEU A 186 8.58 -2.17 5.81
C LEU A 186 9.48 -3.41 5.84
N ALA A 187 10.71 -3.26 5.35
CA ALA A 187 11.70 -4.33 5.41
C ALA A 187 12.11 -4.70 6.85
N ALA A 188 12.11 -3.73 7.77
CA ALA A 188 12.38 -4.00 9.19
C ALA A 188 11.16 -4.56 9.92
N LEU A 189 9.94 -4.21 9.49
CA LEU A 189 8.69 -4.65 10.11
C LEU A 189 8.30 -6.07 9.69
N TYR A 190 8.45 -6.43 8.41
CA TYR A 190 7.98 -7.71 7.87
C TYR A 190 9.15 -8.69 7.70
N THR A 191 9.66 -9.18 8.81
CA THR A 191 10.85 -10.08 8.86
C THR A 191 10.54 -11.49 9.32
N ASP A 192 9.33 -11.75 9.81
CA ASP A 192 8.91 -13.07 10.24
C ASP A 192 8.52 -13.93 9.02
N SER A 193 8.84 -15.23 9.08
CA SER A 193 8.46 -16.19 8.05
C SER A 193 6.95 -16.25 7.81
N ALA A 194 6.15 -15.89 8.83
CA ALA A 194 4.70 -15.82 8.76
C ALA A 194 4.16 -14.57 8.02
N ASP A 195 5.02 -13.61 7.66
CA ASP A 195 4.59 -12.43 6.91
C ASP A 195 4.37 -12.72 5.44
N THR A 196 5.05 -13.72 4.91
CA THR A 196 5.05 -14.11 3.50
C THR A 196 4.67 -15.58 3.31
N GLY A 197 4.55 -16.01 2.06
CA GLY A 197 4.15 -17.38 1.73
C GLY A 197 2.64 -17.57 1.77
N THR A 198 2.20 -18.80 2.00
CA THR A 198 0.77 -19.18 1.96
C THR A 198 -0.01 -18.59 3.12
N VAL A 199 -1.15 -17.97 2.82
CA VAL A 199 -2.07 -17.39 3.80
C VAL A 199 -3.28 -18.32 4.00
N PRO A 200 -3.71 -18.55 5.26
CA PRO A 200 -4.93 -19.29 5.53
C PRO A 200 -6.15 -18.62 4.88
N PRO A 201 -7.09 -19.41 4.30
CA PRO A 201 -8.28 -18.84 3.68
C PRO A 201 -9.21 -18.22 4.73
N ALA A 202 -9.82 -17.08 4.38
CA ALA A 202 -10.89 -16.47 5.16
C ALA A 202 -12.11 -17.40 5.25
N ALA A 203 -12.98 -17.15 6.23
CA ALA A 203 -14.27 -17.85 6.32
C ALA A 203 -15.07 -17.60 5.04
N GLY A 204 -15.60 -18.66 4.44
CA GLY A 204 -16.35 -18.57 3.18
C GLY A 204 -15.52 -18.43 1.90
N ALA A 205 -14.20 -18.26 1.99
CA ALA A 205 -13.34 -18.26 0.82
C ALA A 205 -13.24 -19.65 0.18
N SER A 206 -13.02 -19.68 -1.14
CA SER A 206 -12.82 -20.93 -1.85
C SER A 206 -11.60 -21.68 -1.32
N ARG A 207 -11.79 -22.91 -0.88
CA ARG A 207 -10.68 -23.78 -0.44
C ARG A 207 -9.79 -24.24 -1.60
N ARG A 208 -10.21 -24.04 -2.84
CA ARG A 208 -9.48 -24.48 -4.04
C ARG A 208 -8.29 -23.58 -4.38
N SER A 209 -8.35 -22.30 -3.98
CA SER A 209 -7.27 -21.34 -4.25
C SER A 209 -6.63 -20.91 -2.94
N ARG A 210 -5.42 -21.40 -2.67
CA ARG A 210 -4.60 -20.90 -1.56
C ARG A 210 -3.93 -19.61 -2.02
N GLY A 211 -4.19 -18.53 -1.30
CA GLY A 211 -3.51 -17.28 -1.55
C GLY A 211 -2.14 -17.23 -0.90
N SER A 212 -1.33 -16.31 -1.38
CA SER A 212 0.04 -16.12 -0.88
C SER A 212 0.45 -14.66 -0.92
N ILE A 213 1.44 -14.31 -0.11
CA ILE A 213 2.06 -12.99 -0.07
C ILE A 213 3.55 -13.13 -0.39
N THR A 214 4.02 -12.29 -1.30
CA THR A 214 5.43 -12.04 -1.57
C THR A 214 5.71 -10.56 -1.32
N LEU A 215 6.74 -10.24 -0.54
CA LEU A 215 7.20 -8.87 -0.32
C LEU A 215 8.56 -8.69 -0.96
N VAL A 216 8.68 -7.69 -1.81
CA VAL A 216 9.90 -7.36 -2.56
C VAL A 216 10.36 -5.98 -2.13
N GLN A 217 11.54 -5.92 -1.52
CA GLN A 217 12.18 -4.65 -1.16
C GLN A 217 13.07 -4.17 -2.29
N GLY A 218 12.85 -2.94 -2.77
CA GLY A 218 13.72 -2.29 -3.74
C GLY A 218 12.98 -1.42 -4.73
N HIS A 219 13.75 -0.83 -5.64
CA HIS A 219 13.25 0.13 -6.62
C HIS A 219 12.80 -0.60 -7.91
N TRP A 220 11.50 -0.89 -7.98
CA TRP A 220 10.89 -1.39 -9.21
C TRP A 220 10.41 -0.22 -10.08
N PRO A 221 10.63 -0.21 -11.39
CA PRO A 221 11.29 -1.24 -12.20
C PRO A 221 12.77 -0.95 -12.53
N LYS A 222 13.51 -0.31 -11.61
CA LYS A 222 14.92 0.05 -11.85
C LYS A 222 15.87 -1.12 -11.68
N ASP A 223 15.72 -1.86 -10.57
CA ASP A 223 16.69 -2.88 -10.19
C ASP A 223 16.35 -4.23 -10.84
N THR A 224 17.27 -4.82 -11.60
CA THR A 224 17.06 -6.08 -12.32
C THR A 224 16.59 -7.20 -11.40
N LYS A 225 17.22 -7.36 -10.23
CA LYS A 225 16.82 -8.36 -9.23
C LYS A 225 15.38 -8.16 -8.74
N VAL A 226 14.97 -6.89 -8.55
CA VAL A 226 13.60 -6.57 -8.13
C VAL A 226 12.61 -6.88 -9.25
N ILE A 227 12.96 -6.60 -10.52
CA ILE A 227 12.13 -6.96 -11.68
C ILE A 227 11.93 -8.48 -11.76
N GLU A 228 13.01 -9.26 -11.57
CA GLU A 228 12.96 -10.72 -11.58
C GLU A 228 12.09 -11.27 -10.44
N GLN A 229 12.21 -10.73 -9.23
CA GLN A 229 11.41 -11.12 -8.07
C GLN A 229 9.93 -10.77 -8.22
N VAL A 230 9.62 -9.60 -8.75
CA VAL A 230 8.23 -9.20 -9.05
C VAL A 230 7.64 -10.11 -10.14
N GLY A 231 8.38 -10.37 -11.21
CA GLY A 231 7.92 -11.23 -12.30
C GLY A 231 6.84 -10.57 -13.16
N ARG A 232 5.95 -11.39 -13.76
CA ARG A 232 4.96 -10.96 -14.77
C ARG A 232 3.65 -11.72 -14.62
N GLY A 233 2.64 -11.34 -15.43
CA GLY A 233 1.37 -12.05 -15.52
C GLY A 233 0.37 -11.63 -14.44
N TYR A 234 0.38 -10.36 -14.06
CA TYR A 234 -0.55 -9.84 -13.08
C TYR A 234 -1.91 -9.50 -13.71
N ASP A 235 -2.97 -9.98 -13.08
CA ASP A 235 -4.35 -9.63 -13.44
C ASP A 235 -4.71 -8.21 -12.97
N LEU A 236 -4.06 -7.75 -11.89
CA LEU A 236 -4.26 -6.42 -11.32
C LEU A 236 -2.95 -5.85 -10.78
N ILE A 237 -2.65 -4.61 -11.12
CA ILE A 237 -1.64 -3.79 -10.46
C ILE A 237 -2.37 -2.68 -9.73
N LEU A 238 -2.09 -2.51 -8.45
CA LEU A 238 -2.61 -1.43 -7.61
C LEU A 238 -1.51 -0.41 -7.32
N SER A 239 -1.88 0.86 -7.27
CA SER A 239 -1.06 1.92 -6.69
C SER A 239 -1.98 2.90 -5.97
N LYS A 240 -1.96 2.86 -4.64
CA LYS A 240 -2.76 3.78 -3.83
C LYS A 240 -1.87 4.81 -3.18
N ASN A 241 -2.09 6.08 -3.51
CA ASN A 241 -1.34 7.23 -2.99
C ASN A 241 0.16 7.27 -3.33
N THR A 242 0.67 6.40 -4.19
CA THR A 242 2.09 6.35 -4.57
C THR A 242 2.31 7.05 -5.91
N LEU A 243 1.61 6.63 -6.95
CA LEU A 243 1.70 7.26 -8.28
C LEU A 243 0.83 8.52 -8.34
N LYS A 244 1.26 9.57 -7.66
CA LYS A 244 0.68 10.92 -7.69
C LYS A 244 1.56 11.86 -8.49
N ARG A 245 0.94 12.71 -9.30
CA ARG A 245 1.66 13.74 -10.06
C ARG A 245 2.50 14.63 -9.14
N GLY A 246 1.94 15.07 -8.04
CA GLY A 246 2.66 15.93 -7.10
C GLY A 246 3.87 15.27 -6.45
N TYR A 247 3.91 13.94 -6.36
CA TYR A 247 5.08 13.22 -5.83
C TYR A 247 6.10 12.88 -6.91
N VAL A 248 5.64 12.47 -8.09
CA VAL A 248 6.51 11.98 -9.18
C VAL A 248 6.95 13.14 -10.10
N LYS A 249 6.06 14.09 -10.37
CA LYS A 249 6.28 15.21 -11.31
C LYS A 249 5.63 16.49 -10.77
N PRO A 250 6.15 17.05 -9.69
CA PRO A 250 5.58 18.25 -9.09
C PRO A 250 5.59 19.43 -10.06
N GLU A 251 4.49 20.19 -10.13
CA GLU A 251 4.37 21.36 -10.98
C GLU A 251 5.20 22.55 -10.50
N ARG A 252 5.53 22.56 -9.21
CA ARG A 252 6.33 23.61 -8.58
C ARG A 252 7.48 23.02 -7.77
N LYS A 253 8.52 23.81 -7.52
CA LYS A 253 9.66 23.40 -6.69
C LYS A 253 9.18 22.92 -5.33
N VAL A 254 9.67 21.76 -4.92
CA VAL A 254 9.43 21.16 -3.60
C VAL A 254 10.67 21.35 -2.75
N GLU A 255 10.52 21.97 -1.59
CA GLU A 255 11.64 22.23 -0.69
C GLU A 255 12.16 20.95 -0.04
N ASP A 256 11.24 20.14 0.48
CA ASP A 256 11.57 18.85 1.07
C ASP A 256 11.49 17.75 0.01
N LYS A 257 12.60 17.48 -0.63
CA LYS A 257 12.72 16.43 -1.68
C LYS A 257 12.36 15.04 -1.18
N ARG A 258 12.33 14.80 0.13
CA ARG A 258 11.91 13.52 0.72
C ARG A 258 10.43 13.21 0.48
N GLN A 259 9.64 14.21 0.10
CA GLN A 259 8.25 14.04 -0.31
C GLN A 259 8.12 13.58 -1.76
N LEU A 260 9.22 13.49 -2.51
CA LEU A 260 9.20 13.10 -3.91
C LEU A 260 9.48 11.61 -4.09
N ILE A 261 8.85 11.04 -5.10
CA ILE A 261 9.07 9.67 -5.54
C ILE A 261 9.84 9.72 -6.86
N ASP A 262 11.08 9.24 -6.81
CA ASP A 262 11.88 9.04 -8.01
C ASP A 262 11.67 7.62 -8.52
N LEU A 263 11.06 7.47 -9.70
CA LEU A 263 10.87 6.18 -10.35
C LEU A 263 12.19 5.59 -10.88
N ARG A 264 13.26 6.38 -10.93
CA ARG A 264 14.63 6.00 -11.37
C ARG A 264 14.73 5.45 -12.78
N VAL A 265 13.67 5.57 -13.55
CA VAL A 265 13.58 5.22 -14.98
C VAL A 265 12.75 6.26 -15.70
N SER A 266 12.86 6.33 -17.03
CA SER A 266 12.00 7.21 -17.81
C SER A 266 10.54 6.73 -17.80
N ASP A 267 9.60 7.64 -18.04
CA ASP A 267 8.17 7.32 -18.16
C ASP A 267 7.91 6.19 -19.13
N GLN A 268 8.56 6.23 -20.28
CA GLN A 268 8.40 5.21 -21.32
C GLN A 268 8.84 3.83 -20.79
N VAL A 269 9.96 3.75 -20.10
CA VAL A 269 10.44 2.50 -19.50
C VAL A 269 9.48 2.03 -18.42
N PHE A 270 9.00 2.93 -17.55
CA PHE A 270 8.05 2.59 -16.50
C PHE A 270 6.77 2.01 -17.09
N LEU A 271 6.13 2.72 -18.01
CA LEU A 271 4.86 2.31 -18.61
C LEU A 271 5.00 1.05 -19.48
N THR A 272 6.11 0.91 -20.22
CA THR A 272 6.41 -0.34 -20.95
C THR A 272 6.56 -1.52 -20.00
N THR A 273 7.17 -1.29 -18.82
CA THR A 273 7.28 -2.33 -17.79
C THR A 273 5.92 -2.68 -17.20
N ILE A 274 5.07 -1.69 -16.91
CA ILE A 274 3.66 -1.94 -16.51
C ILE A 274 2.97 -2.83 -17.54
N TYR A 275 3.02 -2.45 -18.83
CA TYR A 275 2.40 -3.22 -19.91
C TYR A 275 2.90 -4.68 -19.93
N ASN A 276 4.21 -4.89 -19.85
CA ASN A 276 4.83 -6.22 -19.89
C ASN A 276 4.57 -7.04 -18.61
N THR A 277 4.31 -6.39 -17.50
CA THR A 277 4.03 -7.00 -16.19
C THR A 277 2.58 -7.46 -16.07
N LEU A 278 1.64 -6.74 -16.66
CA LEU A 278 0.23 -7.13 -16.73
C LEU A 278 0.04 -8.39 -17.60
N ALA A 279 -0.88 -9.25 -17.22
CA ALA A 279 -1.43 -10.28 -18.11
C ALA A 279 -2.27 -9.64 -19.22
N PRO A 280 -2.50 -10.30 -20.38
CA PRO A 280 -3.53 -9.85 -21.31
C PRO A 280 -4.88 -9.69 -20.61
N GLY A 281 -5.54 -8.54 -20.77
CA GLY A 281 -6.76 -8.16 -20.04
C GLY A 281 -6.52 -7.69 -18.60
N GLY A 282 -5.28 -7.73 -18.11
CA GLY A 282 -4.89 -7.22 -16.78
C GLY A 282 -4.97 -5.69 -16.71
N LYS A 283 -5.09 -5.17 -15.51
CA LYS A 283 -5.39 -3.76 -15.23
C LYS A 283 -4.39 -3.13 -14.28
N LEU A 284 -4.13 -1.82 -14.47
CA LEU A 284 -3.55 -0.95 -13.47
C LEU A 284 -4.65 -0.02 -12.93
N VAL A 285 -4.77 0.06 -11.61
CA VAL A 285 -5.61 1.03 -10.92
C VAL A 285 -4.72 1.93 -10.08
N ILE A 286 -4.69 3.21 -10.42
CA ILE A 286 -4.05 4.28 -9.63
C ILE A 286 -5.18 4.99 -8.89
N TYR A 287 -5.16 4.96 -7.55
CA TYR A 287 -6.17 5.59 -6.71
C TYR A 287 -5.51 6.55 -5.72
N ASN A 288 -5.74 7.83 -5.87
CA ASN A 288 -5.05 8.88 -5.14
C ASN A 288 -6.00 9.73 -4.32
N LEU A 289 -5.84 9.68 -2.99
CA LEU A 289 -6.46 10.61 -2.05
C LEU A 289 -5.63 11.89 -1.98
N HIS A 290 -6.27 13.04 -1.96
CA HIS A 290 -5.54 14.29 -1.80
C HIS A 290 -6.36 15.37 -1.10
N PRO A 291 -5.73 16.28 -0.37
CA PRO A 291 -6.40 17.48 0.15
C PRO A 291 -6.63 18.50 -0.98
N ARG A 292 -7.29 19.61 -0.64
CA ARG A 292 -7.45 20.75 -1.55
C ARG A 292 -6.09 21.19 -2.12
N ALA A 293 -6.06 21.42 -3.41
CA ALA A 293 -4.89 21.97 -4.08
C ALA A 293 -4.52 23.34 -3.51
N ALA A 294 -3.21 23.56 -3.36
CA ALA A 294 -2.71 24.88 -2.96
C ALA A 294 -2.94 25.90 -4.08
N THR A 295 -3.40 27.09 -3.73
CA THR A 295 -3.50 28.21 -4.66
C THR A 295 -2.11 28.67 -5.11
N ALA A 296 -2.03 29.54 -6.13
CA ALA A 296 -0.75 30.08 -6.60
C ALA A 296 0.02 30.85 -5.51
N ARG A 297 -0.71 31.44 -4.52
CA ARG A 297 -0.14 32.22 -3.42
C ARG A 297 0.25 31.35 -2.20
N GLU A 298 -0.25 30.13 -2.12
CA GLU A 298 0.04 29.21 -1.03
C GLU A 298 1.31 28.39 -1.33
N ARG A 299 1.94 27.93 -0.26
CA ARG A 299 3.06 26.97 -0.38
C ARG A 299 2.56 25.71 -1.08
N TYR A 300 3.29 25.28 -2.11
CA TYR A 300 2.97 24.05 -2.81
C TYR A 300 3.10 22.82 -1.90
N LYS A 301 2.07 21.98 -1.94
CA LYS A 301 2.03 20.71 -1.20
C LYS A 301 1.95 19.57 -2.21
N PRO A 302 3.02 18.79 -2.42
CA PRO A 302 3.03 17.71 -3.41
C PRO A 302 1.87 16.73 -3.23
N MET A 303 1.50 16.43 -1.98
CA MET A 303 0.39 15.55 -1.65
C MET A 303 -0.97 16.02 -2.18
N ALA A 304 -1.12 17.31 -2.47
CA ALA A 304 -2.40 17.91 -2.90
C ALA A 304 -2.64 17.79 -4.41
N ASP A 305 -1.66 17.36 -5.20
CA ASP A 305 -1.87 17.03 -6.60
C ASP A 305 -2.04 15.53 -6.78
N GLY A 306 -3.29 15.07 -6.70
CA GLY A 306 -3.67 13.66 -6.79
C GLY A 306 -3.76 13.09 -8.20
N ARG A 307 -3.54 13.91 -9.25
CA ARG A 307 -3.60 13.46 -10.65
C ARG A 307 -2.59 12.34 -10.94
N SER A 308 -2.84 11.61 -12.02
CA SER A 308 -1.86 10.66 -12.57
C SER A 308 -0.55 11.38 -12.95
N PRO A 309 0.63 10.77 -12.67
CA PRO A 309 1.91 11.33 -13.12
C PRO A 309 2.14 11.16 -14.63
N PHE A 310 1.34 10.35 -15.29
CA PHE A 310 1.41 10.08 -16.74
C PHE A 310 0.18 10.62 -17.44
N SER A 311 0.35 11.09 -18.68
CA SER A 311 -0.77 11.54 -19.49
C SER A 311 -1.51 10.35 -20.15
N ARG A 312 -2.74 10.60 -20.64
CA ARG A 312 -3.51 9.63 -21.42
C ARG A 312 -2.70 9.10 -22.61
N GLU A 313 -2.08 10.00 -23.36
CA GLU A 313 -1.29 9.67 -24.55
C GLU A 313 -0.05 8.83 -24.22
N GLN A 314 0.55 9.03 -23.04
CA GLN A 314 1.68 8.22 -22.59
C GLN A 314 1.25 6.77 -22.30
N PHE A 315 0.08 6.57 -21.68
CA PHE A 315 -0.48 5.22 -21.47
C PHE A 315 -0.80 4.54 -22.81
N GLU A 316 -1.48 5.25 -23.73
CA GLU A 316 -1.86 4.73 -25.04
C GLU A 316 -0.63 4.41 -25.89
N LYS A 317 0.40 5.26 -25.87
CA LYS A 317 1.68 4.99 -26.55
C LYS A 317 2.40 3.76 -26.00
N ALA A 318 2.19 3.44 -24.73
CA ALA A 318 2.72 2.21 -24.13
C ALA A 318 1.87 0.95 -24.45
N GLY A 319 0.79 1.10 -25.21
CA GLY A 319 -0.12 0.03 -25.60
C GLY A 319 -1.24 -0.26 -24.59
N LEU A 320 -1.43 0.60 -23.61
CA LEU A 320 -2.47 0.48 -22.59
C LEU A 320 -3.72 1.22 -23.02
N GLN A 321 -4.89 0.60 -22.87
CA GLN A 321 -6.17 1.24 -23.10
C GLN A 321 -6.59 2.01 -21.84
N VAL A 322 -6.86 3.29 -21.96
CA VAL A 322 -7.32 4.15 -20.86
C VAL A 322 -8.84 4.04 -20.72
N VAL A 323 -9.29 3.48 -19.60
CA VAL A 323 -10.72 3.30 -19.27
C VAL A 323 -11.24 4.47 -18.46
N ALA A 324 -10.49 4.88 -17.43
CA ALA A 324 -10.76 6.09 -16.65
C ALA A 324 -9.46 6.87 -16.49
N PHE A 325 -9.54 8.20 -16.56
CA PHE A 325 -8.37 9.06 -16.43
C PHE A 325 -8.67 10.24 -15.53
N ASP A 326 -7.99 10.26 -14.37
CA ASP A 326 -8.19 11.25 -13.32
C ASP A 326 -9.69 11.49 -13.01
N ALA A 327 -10.47 10.40 -13.06
CA ALA A 327 -11.89 10.44 -12.78
C ALA A 327 -12.12 10.70 -11.28
N GLU A 328 -13.14 11.51 -10.97
CA GLU A 328 -13.45 11.92 -9.60
C GLU A 328 -14.17 10.82 -8.82
N ASP A 329 -13.71 10.57 -7.59
CA ASP A 329 -14.38 9.71 -6.60
C ASP A 329 -14.64 10.46 -5.29
N HIS A 330 -14.88 11.76 -5.36
CA HIS A 330 -14.94 12.66 -4.22
C HIS A 330 -16.05 12.31 -3.24
N ALA A 331 -17.26 12.05 -3.75
CA ALA A 331 -18.42 11.76 -2.91
C ALA A 331 -18.24 10.48 -2.09
N ALA A 332 -17.75 9.40 -2.73
CA ALA A 332 -17.54 8.12 -2.07
C ALA A 332 -16.41 8.19 -1.04
N VAL A 333 -15.29 8.86 -1.36
CA VAL A 333 -14.17 8.98 -0.42
C VAL A 333 -14.51 9.84 0.79
N ARG A 334 -15.31 10.90 0.63
CA ARG A 334 -15.80 11.72 1.75
C ARG A 334 -16.71 10.92 2.67
N LYS A 335 -17.61 10.14 2.10
CA LYS A 335 -18.48 9.23 2.88
C LYS A 335 -17.64 8.21 3.65
N MET A 336 -16.63 7.60 2.98
CA MET A 336 -15.68 6.69 3.63
C MET A 336 -14.91 7.39 4.74
N GLY A 337 -14.40 8.60 4.49
CA GLY A 337 -13.65 9.39 5.46
C GLY A 337 -14.44 9.68 6.72
N ARG A 338 -15.74 10.05 6.60
CA ARG A 338 -16.63 10.26 7.76
C ARG A 338 -16.84 8.98 8.55
N LEU A 339 -17.07 7.84 7.89
CA LEU A 339 -17.22 6.55 8.56
C LEU A 339 -15.96 6.11 9.29
N LEU A 340 -14.79 6.40 8.72
CA LEU A 340 -13.49 6.12 9.33
C LEU A 340 -12.99 7.21 10.27
N LYS A 341 -13.82 8.26 10.51
CA LYS A 341 -13.54 9.39 11.40
C LYS A 341 -12.24 10.13 11.06
N TRP A 342 -11.95 10.29 9.76
CA TRP A 342 -10.78 11.04 9.32
C TRP A 342 -10.86 12.54 9.59
N ASP A 343 -12.07 13.03 9.85
CA ASP A 343 -12.38 14.40 10.25
C ASP A 343 -12.26 14.66 11.77
N GLN A 344 -11.91 13.63 12.56
CA GLN A 344 -11.91 13.72 14.03
C GLN A 344 -10.51 13.51 14.60
N ASN A 345 -10.24 14.13 15.76
CA ASN A 345 -9.08 13.82 16.58
C ASN A 345 -9.36 12.62 17.51
N GLU A 346 -8.37 12.26 18.33
CA GLU A 346 -8.48 11.15 19.31
C GLU A 346 -9.60 11.36 20.36
N LYS A 347 -10.03 12.60 20.57
CA LYS A 347 -11.12 12.95 21.48
C LYS A 347 -12.50 12.91 20.81
N GLY A 348 -12.56 12.64 19.49
CA GLY A 348 -13.79 12.65 18.71
C GLY A 348 -14.25 14.05 18.29
N GLU A 349 -13.43 15.08 18.48
CA GLU A 349 -13.74 16.45 18.04
C GLU A 349 -13.49 16.58 16.54
N THR A 350 -14.43 17.20 15.82
CA THR A 350 -14.23 17.50 14.39
C THR A 350 -13.14 18.55 14.22
N ILE A 351 -12.09 18.19 13.48
CA ILE A 351 -10.90 19.01 13.27
C ILE A 351 -10.67 19.34 11.80
N ASP A 352 -11.42 18.75 10.88
CA ASP A 352 -11.29 18.99 9.46
C ASP A 352 -12.65 18.96 8.75
N ASP A 353 -12.71 19.68 7.64
CA ASP A 353 -13.85 19.71 6.73
C ASP A 353 -13.55 18.83 5.52
N LEU A 354 -14.02 17.59 5.56
CA LEU A 354 -13.79 16.63 4.47
C LEU A 354 -14.37 17.07 3.13
N ASP A 355 -15.44 17.90 3.13
CA ASP A 355 -16.05 18.35 1.88
C ASP A 355 -15.11 19.29 1.11
N ASN A 356 -14.30 20.04 1.82
CA ASN A 356 -13.33 20.97 1.25
C ASN A 356 -11.89 20.47 1.27
N ASN A 357 -11.59 19.38 2.00
CA ASN A 357 -10.21 18.92 2.19
C ASN A 357 -9.96 17.44 1.84
N LEU A 358 -10.97 16.69 1.39
CA LEU A 358 -10.79 15.31 0.98
C LEU A 358 -11.32 15.09 -0.43
N PHE A 359 -10.41 14.74 -1.33
CA PHE A 359 -10.67 14.44 -2.73
C PHE A 359 -10.02 13.12 -3.10
N ALA A 360 -10.52 12.49 -4.16
CA ALA A 360 -9.91 11.31 -4.75
C ALA A 360 -9.98 11.36 -6.28
N LEU A 361 -8.90 10.98 -6.92
CA LEU A 361 -8.82 10.80 -8.37
C LEU A 361 -8.40 9.35 -8.66
N VAL A 362 -8.99 8.80 -9.72
CA VAL A 362 -8.70 7.45 -10.16
C VAL A 362 -8.35 7.39 -11.63
N THR A 363 -7.27 6.66 -11.94
CA THR A 363 -6.92 6.31 -13.31
C THR A 363 -6.93 4.79 -13.44
N VAL A 364 -7.65 4.27 -14.41
CA VAL A 364 -7.73 2.85 -14.74
C VAL A 364 -7.29 2.64 -16.16
N VAL A 365 -6.27 1.81 -16.35
CA VAL A 365 -5.81 1.39 -17.67
C VAL A 365 -5.80 -0.13 -17.77
N VAL A 366 -6.00 -0.64 -18.96
CA VAL A 366 -6.09 -2.09 -19.23
C VAL A 366 -5.08 -2.45 -20.31
N ARG A 367 -4.33 -3.53 -20.10
CA ARG A 367 -3.61 -4.18 -21.19
C ARG A 367 -4.64 -4.90 -22.07
N PRO A 368 -4.79 -4.57 -23.35
CA PRO A 368 -5.70 -5.28 -24.22
C PRO A 368 -5.45 -6.79 -24.21
N ALA A 369 -6.53 -7.57 -24.33
CA ALA A 369 -6.41 -9.04 -24.41
C ALA A 369 -5.73 -9.45 -25.73
N ARG A 370 -5.87 -8.63 -26.73
CA ARG A 370 -5.11 -8.54 -28.00
C ARG A 370 -5.36 -7.23 -28.68
#